data_128bb897ba0f0b4e32dd0d0655745729
#
_entry.id   128bb897ba0f0b4e32dd0d0655745729
#
_cell.length_a   1.000
_cell.length_b   1.000
_cell.length_c   1.000
_cell.angle_alpha   90.00
_cell.angle_beta   90.00
_cell.angle_gamma   90.00
#
_symmetry.space_group_name_H-M   'P 1'
#
loop_
_entity.id
_entity.type
_entity.pdbx_description
1 polymer ?
#
loop_
_entity_poly.entity_id
_entity_poly.type
_entity_poly.pdbx_seq_one_letter_code
_entity_poly.pdbx_strand_id
1 'polypeptide(L)'
;SINKNKLQFLLLLIIPFVLSITLYLFLPIRSSTFPEMNWGWVHRGLDKFLYHVQGKQYQVWMFSGENVSVNIGKYFAALPLQLGIIGLIPMLTGFYFTYKKSKQIFWFLTALVLVCFFYSINYSIHDIESYFLTSYIALIFFSAAGLKFLYDKNKKLLPLFALIPIISLVLNFESNNNSSDYLVNDYTDNLINNLEEDAIVISSQWDYWCSAFWYKQKVEGIRKDVTLVEMELLRRTWFGPQLNQWYPKVIGNSKQEL
;
A
#
# COMPACT_ATOMS: atom_id res chain seq x y z
N SER A 1 1.41 -29.47 30.09
CA SER A 1 0.55 -29.98 29.01
C SER A 1 -0.36 -28.86 28.52
N ILE A 2 -0.29 -28.54 27.24
CA ILE A 2 -1.21 -27.58 26.62
C ILE A 2 -2.61 -28.19 26.71
N ASN A 3 -3.54 -27.45 27.31
CA ASN A 3 -4.95 -27.87 27.42
C ASN A 3 -5.50 -28.14 26.00
N LYS A 4 -6.16 -29.31 25.78
CA LYS A 4 -6.72 -29.72 24.49
C LYS A 4 -7.55 -28.59 23.81
N ASN A 5 -8.30 -27.84 24.60
CA ASN A 5 -9.12 -26.73 24.11
C ASN A 5 -8.26 -25.56 23.57
N LYS A 6 -7.09 -25.32 24.17
CA LYS A 6 -6.17 -24.28 23.66
C LYS A 6 -5.52 -24.69 22.34
N LEU A 7 -5.16 -25.97 22.21
CA LEU A 7 -4.59 -26.49 20.97
C LEU A 7 -5.62 -26.46 19.83
N GLN A 8 -6.86 -26.86 20.09
CA GLN A 8 -7.96 -26.78 19.10
C GLN A 8 -8.21 -25.32 18.68
N PHE A 9 -8.20 -24.38 19.62
CA PHE A 9 -8.38 -22.97 19.33
C PHE A 9 -7.21 -22.42 18.47
N LEU A 10 -5.97 -22.80 18.76
CA LEU A 10 -4.82 -22.43 17.95
C LEU A 10 -4.90 -23.00 16.54
N LEU A 11 -5.32 -24.25 16.40
CA LEU A 11 -5.53 -24.87 15.08
C LEU A 11 -6.63 -24.16 14.29
N LEU A 12 -7.73 -23.78 14.92
CA LEU A 12 -8.79 -23.00 14.27
C LEU A 12 -8.31 -21.60 13.83
N LEU A 13 -7.37 -20.98 14.56
CA LEU A 13 -6.78 -19.72 14.14
C LEU A 13 -5.83 -19.87 12.93
N ILE A 14 -5.18 -21.02 12.78
CA ILE A 14 -4.27 -21.28 11.65
C ILE A 14 -5.05 -21.40 10.32
N ILE A 15 -6.28 -21.93 10.34
CA ILE A 15 -7.09 -22.14 9.13
C ILE A 15 -7.23 -20.87 8.29
N PRO A 16 -7.66 -19.71 8.79
CA PRO A 16 -7.78 -18.50 7.98
C PRO A 16 -6.44 -18.03 7.41
N PHE A 17 -5.32 -18.24 8.13
CA PHE A 17 -3.98 -17.91 7.59
C PHE A 17 -3.60 -18.83 6.46
N VAL A 18 -3.82 -20.14 6.58
CA VAL A 18 -3.56 -21.10 5.50
C VAL A 18 -4.43 -20.78 4.28
N LEU A 19 -5.73 -20.52 4.48
CA LEU A 19 -6.62 -20.11 3.40
C LEU A 19 -6.14 -18.81 2.72
N SER A 20 -5.71 -17.82 3.49
CA SER A 20 -5.17 -16.57 2.94
C SER A 20 -3.89 -16.79 2.14
N ILE A 21 -2.98 -17.65 2.60
CA ILE A 21 -1.76 -18.01 1.87
C ILE A 21 -2.08 -18.74 0.57
N THR A 22 -3.10 -19.62 0.56
CA THR A 22 -3.49 -20.33 -0.68
C THR A 22 -4.00 -19.39 -1.77
N LEU A 23 -4.47 -18.18 -1.43
CA LEU A 23 -4.83 -17.16 -2.44
C LEU A 23 -3.63 -16.74 -3.30
N TYR A 24 -2.42 -16.79 -2.77
CA TYR A 24 -1.21 -16.53 -3.56
C TYR A 24 -1.00 -17.54 -4.69
N LEU A 25 -1.57 -18.76 -4.60
CA LEU A 25 -1.51 -19.75 -5.69
C LEU A 25 -2.26 -19.28 -6.93
N PHE A 26 -3.20 -18.35 -6.79
CA PHE A 26 -3.84 -17.71 -7.94
C PHE A 26 -2.82 -17.04 -8.87
N LEU A 27 -1.75 -16.47 -8.33
CA LEU A 27 -0.75 -15.73 -9.11
C LEU A 27 -0.07 -16.60 -10.18
N PRO A 28 0.58 -17.73 -9.86
CA PRO A 28 1.20 -18.57 -10.87
C PRO A 28 0.16 -19.23 -11.81
N ILE A 29 -1.02 -19.59 -11.31
CA ILE A 29 -2.11 -20.14 -12.13
C ILE A 29 -2.56 -19.11 -13.16
N ARG A 30 -2.85 -17.88 -12.73
CA ARG A 30 -3.24 -16.78 -13.64
C ARG A 30 -2.11 -16.40 -14.59
N SER A 31 -0.89 -16.33 -14.09
CA SER A 31 0.30 -16.00 -14.89
C SER A 31 0.54 -17.03 -16.02
N SER A 32 0.26 -18.30 -15.80
CA SER A 32 0.42 -19.37 -16.81
C SER A 32 -0.60 -19.27 -17.96
N THR A 33 -1.69 -18.53 -17.81
CA THR A 33 -2.67 -18.28 -18.89
C THR A 33 -2.28 -17.10 -19.80
N PHE A 34 -1.10 -16.52 -19.61
CA PHE A 34 -0.58 -15.38 -20.38
C PHE A 34 -1.58 -14.24 -20.51
N PRO A 35 -2.06 -13.66 -19.38
CA PRO A 35 -2.97 -12.52 -19.42
C PRO A 35 -2.29 -11.32 -20.10
N GLU A 36 -3.09 -10.37 -20.57
CA GLU A 36 -2.59 -9.15 -21.24
C GLU A 36 -1.52 -8.43 -20.39
N MET A 37 -1.75 -8.27 -19.11
CA MET A 37 -0.75 -7.82 -18.14
C MET A 37 -0.33 -9.01 -17.26
N ASN A 38 0.90 -9.48 -17.43
CA ASN A 38 1.45 -10.61 -16.68
C ASN A 38 2.65 -10.20 -15.82
N TRP A 39 2.36 -9.45 -14.77
CA TRP A 39 3.38 -8.86 -13.91
C TRP A 39 4.26 -9.92 -13.24
N GLY A 40 5.56 -9.79 -13.43
CA GLY A 40 6.57 -10.67 -12.84
C GLY A 40 6.71 -12.03 -13.51
N TRP A 41 5.78 -12.45 -14.36
CA TRP A 41 5.78 -13.77 -15.02
C TRP A 41 6.07 -14.91 -14.03
N VAL A 42 5.34 -14.91 -12.93
CA VAL A 42 5.59 -15.75 -11.75
C VAL A 42 5.39 -17.26 -11.97
N HIS A 43 4.78 -17.66 -13.09
CA HIS A 43 4.62 -19.06 -13.48
C HIS A 43 5.93 -19.74 -13.92
N ARG A 44 7.00 -18.98 -14.18
CA ARG A 44 8.28 -19.50 -14.69
C ARG A 44 9.07 -20.38 -13.73
N GLY A 45 8.64 -20.48 -12.48
CA GLY A 45 9.27 -21.33 -11.47
C GLY A 45 8.98 -20.88 -10.05
N LEU A 46 9.19 -21.79 -9.10
CA LEU A 46 8.97 -21.53 -7.68
C LEU A 46 9.85 -20.37 -7.16
N ASP A 47 11.07 -20.25 -7.67
CA ASP A 47 11.98 -19.15 -7.35
C ASP A 47 11.42 -17.78 -7.73
N LYS A 48 10.79 -17.66 -8.89
CA LYS A 48 10.17 -16.42 -9.36
C LYS A 48 8.91 -16.10 -8.56
N PHE A 49 8.11 -17.12 -8.26
CA PHE A 49 6.96 -16.97 -7.39
C PHE A 49 7.34 -16.51 -5.99
N LEU A 50 8.31 -17.17 -5.35
CA LEU A 50 8.78 -16.79 -4.02
C LEU A 50 9.46 -15.40 -4.01
N TYR A 51 10.22 -15.06 -5.04
CA TYR A 51 10.79 -13.72 -5.22
C TYR A 51 9.71 -12.64 -5.20
N HIS A 52 8.61 -12.89 -5.92
CA HIS A 52 7.49 -11.97 -6.01
C HIS A 52 6.71 -11.87 -4.68
N VAL A 53 6.33 -13.02 -4.08
CA VAL A 53 5.59 -13.07 -2.81
C VAL A 53 6.36 -12.44 -1.65
N GLN A 54 7.68 -12.64 -1.61
CA GLN A 54 8.55 -12.05 -0.60
C GLN A 54 8.83 -10.55 -0.82
N GLY A 55 8.37 -9.97 -1.93
CA GLY A 55 8.63 -8.59 -2.25
C GLY A 55 10.11 -8.25 -2.38
N LYS A 56 10.96 -9.21 -2.80
CA LYS A 56 12.43 -9.06 -2.83
C LYS A 56 12.89 -7.83 -3.61
N GLN A 57 12.14 -7.45 -4.65
CA GLN A 57 12.46 -6.26 -5.44
C GLN A 57 12.38 -4.95 -4.65
N TYR A 58 11.64 -4.92 -3.53
CA TYR A 58 11.45 -3.75 -2.68
C TYR A 58 12.38 -3.73 -1.45
N GLN A 59 13.06 -4.85 -1.18
CA GLN A 59 13.93 -4.98 0.01
C GLN A 59 15.17 -4.07 -0.04
N VAL A 60 15.54 -3.57 -1.21
CA VAL A 60 16.66 -2.65 -1.40
C VAL A 60 16.47 -1.32 -0.66
N TRP A 61 15.22 -0.92 -0.38
CA TRP A 61 14.88 0.30 0.35
C TRP A 61 14.63 0.06 1.84
N MET A 62 14.66 -1.20 2.28
CA MET A 62 14.41 -1.55 3.68
C MET A 62 15.71 -1.51 4.48
N PHE A 63 15.66 -0.89 5.64
CA PHE A 63 16.80 -0.81 6.58
C PHE A 63 18.08 -0.21 5.97
N SER A 64 17.95 0.66 4.96
CA SER A 64 19.08 1.37 4.35
C SER A 64 19.71 2.43 5.28
N GLY A 65 18.99 2.84 6.32
CA GLY A 65 19.36 3.95 7.19
C GLY A 65 19.06 5.34 6.62
N GLU A 66 18.70 5.42 5.35
CA GLU A 66 18.29 6.65 4.70
C GLU A 66 16.91 7.09 5.19
N ASN A 67 16.68 8.38 5.25
CA ASN A 67 15.38 9.00 5.57
C ASN A 67 14.75 8.64 6.95
N VAL A 68 15.42 7.91 7.84
CA VAL A 68 14.85 7.51 9.14
C VAL A 68 14.37 8.73 9.95
N SER A 69 15.19 9.76 10.06
CA SER A 69 14.83 10.99 10.79
C SER A 69 13.69 11.75 10.14
N VAL A 70 13.65 11.78 8.81
CA VAL A 70 12.57 12.39 8.02
C VAL A 70 11.26 11.62 8.25
N ASN A 71 11.30 10.28 8.19
CA ASN A 71 10.14 9.42 8.40
C ASN A 71 9.59 9.54 9.84
N ILE A 72 10.47 9.65 10.84
CA ILE A 72 10.06 9.96 12.22
C ILE A 72 9.32 11.30 12.26
N GLY A 73 9.87 12.34 11.63
CA GLY A 73 9.24 13.65 11.51
C GLY A 73 7.85 13.59 10.88
N LYS A 74 7.73 12.90 9.74
CA LYS A 74 6.46 12.67 9.04
C LYS A 74 5.42 11.97 9.92
N TYR A 75 5.84 10.90 10.63
CA TYR A 75 4.95 10.16 11.54
C TYR A 75 4.33 11.05 12.60
N PHE A 76 5.15 11.82 13.33
CA PHE A 76 4.67 12.67 14.40
C PHE A 76 3.92 13.92 13.90
N ALA A 77 4.30 14.46 12.76
CA ALA A 77 3.60 15.58 12.13
C ALA A 77 2.18 15.22 11.68
N ALA A 78 1.96 13.97 11.24
CA ALA A 78 0.65 13.50 10.81
C ALA A 78 -0.29 13.17 12.00
N LEU A 79 0.21 12.85 13.19
CA LEU A 79 -0.61 12.44 14.34
C LEU A 79 -1.80 13.36 14.66
N PRO A 80 -1.64 14.69 14.68
CA PRO A 80 -2.77 15.60 14.98
C PRO A 80 -3.90 15.50 13.95
N LEU A 81 -3.57 15.30 12.67
CA LEU A 81 -4.58 15.16 11.61
C LEU A 81 -5.23 13.78 11.65
N GLN A 82 -4.46 12.72 11.89
CA GLN A 82 -4.94 11.35 11.92
C GLN A 82 -5.87 11.05 13.11
N LEU A 83 -5.60 11.66 14.26
CA LEU A 83 -6.40 11.48 15.48
C LEU A 83 -7.50 12.55 15.64
N GLY A 84 -7.51 13.56 14.75
CA GLY A 84 -8.20 14.81 15.02
C GLY A 84 -7.57 15.47 16.27
N ILE A 85 -7.13 16.70 16.18
CA ILE A 85 -6.31 17.39 17.22
C ILE A 85 -6.82 17.12 18.65
N ILE A 86 -8.15 17.11 18.85
CA ILE A 86 -8.81 16.83 20.13
C ILE A 86 -8.63 15.37 20.57
N GLY A 87 -8.43 14.44 19.64
CA GLY A 87 -8.26 13.01 19.90
C GLY A 87 -6.94 12.62 20.58
N LEU A 88 -5.95 13.50 20.60
CA LEU A 88 -4.68 13.28 21.30
C LEU A 88 -4.84 13.17 22.83
N ILE A 89 -5.73 14.00 23.41
CA ILE A 89 -5.98 13.98 24.87
C ILE A 89 -6.63 12.67 25.31
N PRO A 90 -7.72 12.20 24.68
CA PRO A 90 -8.28 10.88 24.99
C PRO A 90 -7.30 9.74 24.74
N MET A 91 -6.43 9.82 23.74
CA MET A 91 -5.40 8.81 23.48
C MET A 91 -4.52 8.61 24.72
N LEU A 92 -4.00 9.67 25.32
CA LEU A 92 -3.17 9.58 26.53
C LEU A 92 -3.93 8.98 27.71
N THR A 93 -5.18 9.38 27.96
CA THR A 93 -6.02 8.79 29.01
C THR A 93 -6.37 7.33 28.70
N GLY A 94 -6.50 7.00 27.40
CA GLY A 94 -6.77 5.66 26.92
C GLY A 94 -5.62 4.69 27.14
N PHE A 95 -4.37 5.14 27.00
CA PHE A 95 -3.20 4.33 27.37
C PHE A 95 -3.30 3.87 28.84
N TYR A 96 -3.51 4.83 29.74
CA TYR A 96 -3.66 4.53 31.17
C TYR A 96 -4.84 3.60 31.46
N PHE A 97 -6.00 3.93 30.90
CA PHE A 97 -7.23 3.16 31.14
C PHE A 97 -7.12 1.73 30.61
N THR A 98 -6.62 1.54 29.37
CA THR A 98 -6.45 0.22 28.75
C THR A 98 -5.45 -0.62 29.55
N TYR A 99 -4.33 -0.03 29.99
CA TYR A 99 -3.35 -0.72 30.83
C TYR A 99 -3.96 -1.23 32.14
N LYS A 100 -4.80 -0.41 32.79
CA LYS A 100 -5.47 -0.79 34.05
C LYS A 100 -6.56 -1.83 33.84
N LYS A 101 -7.30 -1.76 32.75
CA LYS A 101 -8.45 -2.63 32.48
C LYS A 101 -8.05 -3.97 31.86
N SER A 102 -7.12 -3.98 30.93
CA SER A 102 -6.66 -5.19 30.22
C SER A 102 -5.23 -5.02 29.73
N LYS A 103 -4.28 -5.59 30.47
CA LYS A 103 -2.88 -5.61 30.08
C LYS A 103 -2.65 -6.32 28.74
N GLN A 104 -3.46 -7.32 28.41
CA GLN A 104 -3.36 -8.07 27.16
C GLN A 104 -3.65 -7.16 25.95
N ILE A 105 -4.78 -6.44 25.98
CA ILE A 105 -5.16 -5.49 24.93
C ILE A 105 -4.14 -4.35 24.85
N PHE A 106 -3.71 -3.83 26.00
CA PHE A 106 -2.70 -2.78 26.05
C PHE A 106 -1.40 -3.19 25.32
N TRP A 107 -0.83 -4.33 25.68
CA TRP A 107 0.41 -4.79 25.06
C TRP A 107 0.24 -5.18 23.59
N PHE A 108 -0.91 -5.73 23.22
CA PHE A 108 -1.23 -6.03 21.83
C PHE A 108 -1.25 -4.75 20.97
N LEU A 109 -2.02 -3.73 21.38
CA LEU A 109 -2.07 -2.46 20.65
C LEU A 109 -0.71 -1.74 20.65
N THR A 110 0.00 -1.76 21.79
CA THR A 110 1.35 -1.17 21.88
C THR A 110 2.32 -1.86 20.93
N ALA A 111 2.26 -3.20 20.85
CA ALA A 111 3.08 -3.96 19.91
C ALA A 111 2.76 -3.59 18.45
N LEU A 112 1.47 -3.44 18.09
CA LEU A 112 1.10 -2.99 16.74
C LEU A 112 1.67 -1.59 16.43
N VAL A 113 1.59 -0.65 17.39
CA VAL A 113 2.17 0.68 17.21
C VAL A 113 3.68 0.58 17.00
N LEU A 114 4.39 -0.12 17.88
CA LEU A 114 5.85 -0.16 17.85
C LEU A 114 6.37 -0.92 16.62
N VAL A 115 5.81 -2.09 16.31
CA VAL A 115 6.25 -2.90 15.16
C VAL A 115 6.01 -2.14 13.85
N CYS A 116 4.81 -1.56 13.68
CA CYS A 116 4.50 -0.77 12.51
C CYS A 116 5.40 0.47 12.41
N PHE A 117 5.58 1.21 13.50
CA PHE A 117 6.44 2.39 13.54
C PHE A 117 7.89 2.05 13.17
N PHE A 118 8.51 1.08 13.87
CA PHE A 118 9.91 0.72 13.61
C PHE A 118 10.13 0.13 12.23
N TYR A 119 9.18 -0.63 11.70
CA TYR A 119 9.23 -1.11 10.32
C TYR A 119 9.21 0.06 9.33
N SER A 120 8.21 0.93 9.46
CA SER A 120 7.95 1.99 8.49
C SER A 120 9.03 3.06 8.48
N ILE A 121 9.55 3.49 9.63
CA ILE A 121 10.63 4.50 9.65
C ILE A 121 11.91 4.02 8.97
N ASN A 122 12.13 2.70 8.89
CA ASN A 122 13.30 2.09 8.24
C ASN A 122 13.03 1.70 6.77
N TYR A 123 11.93 2.14 6.19
CA TYR A 123 11.63 1.90 4.79
C TYR A 123 11.74 3.21 4.01
N SER A 124 12.77 3.28 3.14
CA SER A 124 13.15 4.51 2.44
C SER A 124 12.41 4.64 1.11
N ILE A 125 11.12 4.97 1.18
CA ILE A 125 10.26 5.25 0.02
C ILE A 125 9.64 6.64 0.14
N HIS A 126 9.18 7.17 -1.00
CA HIS A 126 8.66 8.53 -1.06
C HIS A 126 7.32 8.68 -0.31
N ASP A 127 6.40 7.73 -0.50
CA ASP A 127 5.02 7.70 0.00
C ASP A 127 4.87 6.86 1.29
N ILE A 128 5.81 7.01 2.22
CA ILE A 128 5.89 6.22 3.45
C ILE A 128 4.66 6.39 4.37
N GLU A 129 3.91 7.46 4.22
CA GLU A 129 2.80 7.83 5.10
C GLU A 129 1.72 6.74 5.18
N SER A 130 1.45 6.06 4.09
CA SER A 130 0.47 4.96 4.04
C SER A 130 0.89 3.74 4.88
N TYR A 131 2.18 3.55 5.09
CA TYR A 131 2.71 2.44 5.91
C TYR A 131 2.52 2.64 7.42
N PHE A 132 2.25 3.87 7.87
CA PHE A 132 1.95 4.17 9.28
C PHE A 132 0.52 3.84 9.68
N LEU A 133 -0.35 3.50 8.73
CA LEU A 133 -1.80 3.35 8.95
C LEU A 133 -2.14 2.39 10.10
N THR A 134 -1.49 1.23 10.17
CA THR A 134 -1.74 0.24 11.24
C THR A 134 -1.42 0.81 12.62
N SER A 135 -0.35 1.60 12.74
CA SER A 135 0.00 2.30 13.97
C SER A 135 -1.05 3.33 14.36
N TYR A 136 -1.52 4.14 13.42
CA TYR A 136 -2.57 5.12 13.67
C TYR A 136 -3.89 4.47 14.06
N ILE A 137 -4.29 3.37 13.43
CA ILE A 137 -5.47 2.60 13.82
C ILE A 137 -5.34 2.12 15.28
N ALA A 138 -4.19 1.59 15.69
CA ALA A 138 -3.97 1.16 17.06
C ALA A 138 -4.04 2.35 18.06
N LEU A 139 -3.52 3.52 17.68
CA LEU A 139 -3.63 4.75 18.49
C LEU A 139 -5.09 5.24 18.59
N ILE A 140 -5.89 5.12 17.52
CA ILE A 140 -7.32 5.42 17.55
C ILE A 140 -8.07 4.50 18.54
N PHE A 141 -7.71 3.23 18.64
CA PHE A 141 -8.29 2.36 19.67
C PHE A 141 -7.97 2.82 21.09
N PHE A 142 -6.74 3.31 21.34
CA PHE A 142 -6.44 3.95 22.62
C PHE A 142 -7.29 5.22 22.84
N SER A 143 -7.41 6.05 21.80
CA SER A 143 -8.26 7.24 21.87
C SER A 143 -9.71 6.90 22.18
N ALA A 144 -10.28 5.89 21.53
CA ALA A 144 -11.63 5.42 21.81
C ALA A 144 -11.80 4.89 23.24
N ALA A 145 -10.81 4.15 23.76
CA ALA A 145 -10.81 3.70 25.16
C ALA A 145 -10.76 4.87 26.14
N GLY A 146 -9.99 5.91 25.84
CA GLY A 146 -9.94 7.14 26.62
C GLY A 146 -11.23 7.94 26.58
N LEU A 147 -11.85 8.07 25.42
CA LEU A 147 -13.19 8.67 25.29
C LEU A 147 -14.23 7.93 26.13
N LYS A 148 -14.21 6.59 26.09
CA LYS A 148 -15.09 5.77 26.96
C LYS A 148 -14.86 6.04 28.44
N PHE A 149 -13.61 6.11 28.85
CA PHE A 149 -13.24 6.42 30.24
C PHE A 149 -13.73 7.81 30.68
N LEU A 150 -13.54 8.82 29.86
CA LEU A 150 -13.98 10.19 30.12
C LEU A 150 -15.51 10.31 30.13
N TYR A 151 -16.20 9.61 29.22
CA TYR A 151 -17.64 9.52 29.18
C TYR A 151 -18.22 8.88 30.43
N ASP A 152 -17.63 7.79 30.91
CA ASP A 152 -18.09 7.11 32.13
C ASP A 152 -17.97 8.02 33.39
N LYS A 153 -16.98 8.92 33.38
CA LYS A 153 -16.82 9.95 34.43
C LYS A 153 -17.80 11.11 34.30
N ASN A 154 -18.07 11.55 33.08
CA ASN A 154 -18.96 12.67 32.82
C ASN A 154 -19.68 12.53 31.47
N LYS A 155 -20.94 12.09 31.53
CA LYS A 155 -21.80 11.88 30.36
C LYS A 155 -22.06 13.15 29.54
N LYS A 156 -21.91 14.33 30.14
CA LYS A 156 -22.05 15.64 29.47
C LYS A 156 -20.98 15.90 28.41
N LEU A 157 -19.91 15.11 28.37
CA LEU A 157 -18.85 15.21 27.37
C LEU A 157 -19.21 14.58 26.01
N LEU A 158 -20.33 13.83 25.92
CA LEU A 158 -20.74 13.14 24.70
C LEU A 158 -20.82 14.06 23.46
N PRO A 159 -21.41 15.28 23.54
CA PRO A 159 -21.45 16.17 22.39
C PRO A 159 -20.05 16.63 21.93
N LEU A 160 -19.13 16.86 22.88
CA LEU A 160 -17.76 17.21 22.58
C LEU A 160 -17.03 16.08 21.84
N PHE A 161 -17.30 14.83 22.22
CA PHE A 161 -16.70 13.68 21.55
C PHE A 161 -17.20 13.49 20.11
N ALA A 162 -18.48 13.83 19.87
CA ALA A 162 -19.07 13.80 18.54
C ALA A 162 -18.42 14.85 17.58
N LEU A 163 -17.82 15.90 18.12
CA LEU A 163 -17.09 16.89 17.32
C LEU A 163 -15.78 16.33 16.74
N ILE A 164 -15.16 15.32 17.35
CA ILE A 164 -13.86 14.79 16.88
C ILE A 164 -13.94 14.31 15.43
N PRO A 165 -14.84 13.40 15.05
CA PRO A 165 -14.95 12.97 13.66
C PRO A 165 -15.41 14.08 12.72
N ILE A 166 -16.22 15.00 13.18
CA ILE A 166 -16.68 16.15 12.36
C ILE A 166 -15.49 17.07 12.06
N ILE A 167 -14.70 17.43 13.07
CA ILE A 167 -13.50 18.25 12.89
C ILE A 167 -12.49 17.54 11.99
N SER A 168 -12.26 16.24 12.21
CA SER A 168 -11.38 15.44 11.37
C SER A 168 -11.85 15.45 9.91
N LEU A 169 -13.15 15.28 9.66
CA LEU A 169 -13.72 15.34 8.31
C LEU A 169 -13.49 16.71 7.68
N VAL A 170 -13.79 17.80 8.38
CA VAL A 170 -13.64 19.16 7.84
C VAL A 170 -12.18 19.47 7.53
N LEU A 171 -11.25 19.13 8.43
CA LEU A 171 -9.82 19.41 8.24
C LEU A 171 -9.18 18.60 7.11
N ASN A 172 -9.68 17.40 6.85
CA ASN A 172 -9.08 16.51 5.85
C ASN A 172 -9.89 16.48 4.53
N PHE A 173 -11.06 17.13 4.46
CA PHE A 173 -11.94 17.02 3.31
C PHE A 173 -11.28 17.54 2.02
N GLU A 174 -10.73 18.75 2.07
CA GLU A 174 -10.14 19.39 0.89
C GLU A 174 -8.93 18.61 0.37
N SER A 175 -8.04 18.16 1.26
CA SER A 175 -6.84 17.40 0.89
C SER A 175 -7.13 15.99 0.35
N ASN A 176 -8.30 15.43 0.63
CA ASN A 176 -8.72 14.12 0.15
C ASN A 176 -9.77 14.19 -0.97
N ASN A 177 -10.23 15.38 -1.33
CA ASN A 177 -11.20 15.56 -2.39
C ASN A 177 -10.51 15.71 -3.75
N ASN A 178 -10.25 14.59 -4.40
CA ASN A 178 -9.66 14.53 -5.75
C ASN A 178 -10.71 14.48 -6.87
N SER A 179 -11.96 14.87 -6.61
CA SER A 179 -13.05 14.77 -7.58
C SER A 179 -12.87 15.61 -8.85
N SER A 180 -12.01 16.61 -8.80
CA SER A 180 -11.63 17.49 -9.93
C SER A 180 -10.16 17.40 -10.31
N ASP A 181 -9.44 16.38 -9.84
CA ASP A 181 -8.06 16.14 -10.23
C ASP A 181 -8.01 15.23 -11.46
N TYR A 182 -7.77 15.82 -12.61
CA TYR A 182 -7.61 15.16 -13.90
C TYR A 182 -6.16 15.19 -14.41
N LEU A 183 -5.20 15.58 -13.56
CA LEU A 183 -3.81 15.80 -13.95
C LEU A 183 -3.21 14.64 -14.76
N VAL A 184 -3.36 13.41 -14.26
CA VAL A 184 -2.80 12.22 -14.92
C VAL A 184 -3.50 11.96 -16.25
N ASN A 185 -4.83 12.12 -16.30
CA ASN A 185 -5.60 11.92 -17.53
C ASN A 185 -5.21 12.97 -18.59
N ASP A 186 -5.23 14.25 -18.23
CA ASP A 186 -4.96 15.35 -19.14
C ASP A 186 -3.49 15.34 -19.64
N TYR A 187 -2.55 15.04 -18.75
CA TYR A 187 -1.15 14.85 -19.11
C TYR A 187 -0.97 13.72 -20.13
N THR A 188 -1.60 12.57 -19.85
CA THR A 188 -1.54 11.39 -20.71
C THR A 188 -2.19 11.66 -22.06
N ASP A 189 -3.37 12.27 -22.09
CA ASP A 189 -4.08 12.61 -23.34
C ASP A 189 -3.27 13.62 -24.18
N ASN A 190 -2.69 14.61 -23.54
CA ASN A 190 -1.85 15.58 -24.24
C ASN A 190 -0.65 14.91 -24.91
N LEU A 191 0.06 14.00 -24.21
CA LEU A 191 1.15 13.25 -24.81
C LEU A 191 0.67 12.35 -25.96
N ILE A 192 -0.38 11.56 -25.73
CA ILE A 192 -0.95 10.64 -26.73
C ILE A 192 -1.31 11.36 -28.04
N ASN A 193 -1.93 12.53 -27.93
CA ASN A 193 -2.39 13.30 -29.09
C ASN A 193 -1.25 13.93 -29.90
N ASN A 194 -0.06 14.04 -29.34
CA ASN A 194 1.13 14.61 -29.99
C ASN A 194 2.13 13.56 -30.48
N LEU A 195 1.88 12.26 -30.28
CA LEU A 195 2.74 11.20 -30.79
C LEU A 195 2.44 10.91 -32.27
N GLU A 196 3.49 10.73 -33.04
CA GLU A 196 3.40 10.24 -34.44
C GLU A 196 2.82 8.81 -34.46
N GLU A 197 2.30 8.40 -35.64
CA GLU A 197 1.87 7.01 -35.86
C GLU A 197 3.05 6.05 -35.71
N ASP A 198 2.80 4.86 -35.14
CA ASP A 198 3.80 3.82 -34.88
C ASP A 198 5.00 4.29 -34.03
N ALA A 199 4.86 5.36 -33.25
CA ALA A 199 5.94 5.89 -32.42
C ALA A 199 6.42 4.88 -31.37
N ILE A 200 7.74 4.89 -31.10
CA ILE A 200 8.35 4.17 -29.99
C ILE A 200 8.72 5.17 -28.91
N VAL A 201 8.11 5.04 -27.75
CA VAL A 201 8.33 5.93 -26.59
C VAL A 201 9.07 5.17 -25.51
N ILE A 202 10.17 5.73 -25.03
CA ILE A 202 10.95 5.19 -23.90
C ILE A 202 10.79 6.19 -22.75
N SER A 203 10.31 5.73 -21.60
CA SER A 203 10.05 6.60 -20.46
C SER A 203 10.35 5.88 -19.13
N SER A 204 10.78 6.64 -18.14
CA SER A 204 10.90 6.23 -16.73
C SER A 204 9.79 6.82 -15.86
N GLN A 205 8.87 7.58 -16.45
CA GLN A 205 7.79 8.24 -15.72
C GLN A 205 6.61 7.27 -15.54
N TRP A 206 6.66 6.52 -14.44
CA TRP A 206 5.66 5.49 -14.14
C TRP A 206 4.29 6.07 -13.82
N ASP A 207 4.21 6.97 -12.83
CA ASP A 207 2.95 7.36 -12.19
C ASP A 207 2.04 8.21 -13.11
N TYR A 208 2.61 9.17 -13.82
CA TYR A 208 1.84 10.11 -14.64
C TYR A 208 1.73 9.72 -16.10
N TRP A 209 2.50 8.73 -16.56
CA TRP A 209 2.55 8.39 -17.97
C TRP A 209 2.40 6.89 -18.24
N CYS A 210 3.40 6.08 -17.88
CA CYS A 210 3.45 4.69 -18.36
C CYS A 210 2.23 3.88 -17.90
N SER A 211 1.82 4.00 -16.64
CA SER A 211 0.66 3.27 -16.10
C SER A 211 -0.64 3.72 -16.76
N ALA A 212 -0.84 5.03 -16.90
CA ALA A 212 -2.04 5.60 -17.50
C ALA A 212 -2.11 5.32 -19.00
N PHE A 213 -0.97 5.42 -19.74
CA PHE A 213 -0.92 5.07 -21.15
C PHE A 213 -1.29 3.60 -21.37
N TRP A 214 -0.71 2.67 -20.61
CA TRP A 214 -1.08 1.25 -20.75
C TRP A 214 -2.53 0.98 -20.40
N TYR A 215 -3.13 1.69 -19.44
CA TYR A 215 -4.56 1.62 -19.20
C TYR A 215 -5.36 2.03 -20.45
N LYS A 216 -5.05 3.19 -21.04
CA LYS A 216 -5.72 3.66 -22.26
C LYS A 216 -5.51 2.71 -23.44
N GLN A 217 -4.30 2.18 -23.60
CA GLN A 217 -3.98 1.27 -24.70
C GLN A 217 -4.62 -0.11 -24.55
N LYS A 218 -4.55 -0.70 -23.33
CA LYS A 218 -4.95 -2.10 -23.10
C LYS A 218 -6.41 -2.26 -22.70
N VAL A 219 -6.99 -1.27 -22.04
CA VAL A 219 -8.38 -1.30 -21.58
C VAL A 219 -9.28 -0.52 -22.53
N GLU A 220 -8.91 0.72 -22.88
CA GLU A 220 -9.71 1.58 -23.73
C GLU A 220 -9.43 1.37 -25.24
N GLY A 221 -8.33 0.72 -25.60
CA GLY A 221 -7.97 0.41 -26.96
C GLY A 221 -7.42 1.60 -27.76
N ILE A 222 -6.98 2.67 -27.07
CA ILE A 222 -6.44 3.89 -27.65
C ILE A 222 -4.98 3.69 -28.03
N ARG A 223 -4.55 4.20 -29.21
CA ARG A 223 -3.16 4.21 -29.71
C ARG A 223 -2.46 2.84 -29.58
N LYS A 224 -3.08 1.79 -30.11
CA LYS A 224 -2.49 0.45 -30.21
C LYS A 224 -1.27 0.39 -31.14
N ASP A 225 -1.10 1.38 -31.99
CA ASP A 225 0.04 1.61 -32.86
C ASP A 225 1.32 1.94 -32.10
N VAL A 226 1.21 2.69 -30.98
CA VAL A 226 2.36 3.18 -30.22
C VAL A 226 2.97 2.09 -29.34
N THR A 227 4.29 1.99 -29.36
CA THR A 227 5.08 1.11 -28.49
C THR A 227 5.61 1.90 -27.31
N LEU A 228 5.18 1.58 -26.08
CA LEU A 228 5.71 2.18 -24.87
C LEU A 228 6.64 1.21 -24.13
N VAL A 229 7.86 1.67 -23.86
CA VAL A 229 8.89 0.93 -23.11
C VAL A 229 9.20 1.68 -21.82
N GLU A 230 8.96 1.06 -20.69
CA GLU A 230 9.32 1.60 -19.38
C GLU A 230 10.77 1.19 -19.05
N MET A 231 11.65 2.18 -18.80
CA MET A 231 13.11 1.99 -18.67
C MET A 231 13.51 1.14 -17.47
N GLU A 232 12.88 1.34 -16.32
CA GLU A 232 13.26 0.61 -15.11
C GLU A 232 12.80 -0.86 -15.17
N LEU A 233 11.71 -1.13 -15.89
CA LEU A 233 11.26 -2.50 -16.11
C LEU A 233 12.17 -3.27 -17.09
N LEU A 234 12.95 -2.62 -17.96
CA LEU A 234 13.93 -3.31 -18.80
C LEU A 234 14.98 -4.08 -17.98
N ARG A 235 15.23 -3.66 -16.75
CA ARG A 235 16.11 -4.38 -15.80
C ARG A 235 15.49 -5.68 -15.30
N ARG A 236 14.21 -5.95 -15.60
CA ARG A 236 13.48 -7.12 -15.11
C ARG A 236 13.45 -8.21 -16.17
N THR A 237 13.88 -9.41 -15.80
CA THR A 237 13.97 -10.57 -16.70
C THR A 237 12.64 -11.02 -17.31
N TRP A 238 11.51 -10.53 -16.80
CA TRP A 238 10.18 -10.84 -17.32
C TRP A 238 9.65 -9.80 -18.30
N PHE A 239 10.24 -8.59 -18.33
CA PHE A 239 9.66 -7.50 -19.11
C PHE A 239 9.92 -7.61 -20.61
N GLY A 240 11.09 -8.14 -21.02
CA GLY A 240 11.34 -8.44 -22.43
C GLY A 240 10.29 -9.38 -23.07
N PRO A 241 10.02 -10.56 -22.47
CA PRO A 241 8.90 -11.39 -22.90
C PRO A 241 7.53 -10.69 -22.89
N GLN A 242 7.25 -9.84 -21.90
CA GLN A 242 6.02 -9.06 -21.85
C GLN A 242 5.92 -8.05 -23.00
N LEU A 243 6.99 -7.33 -23.29
CA LEU A 243 7.06 -6.41 -24.43
C LEU A 243 6.86 -7.15 -25.77
N ASN A 244 7.46 -8.33 -25.92
CA ASN A 244 7.27 -9.13 -27.13
C ASN A 244 5.81 -9.63 -27.27
N GLN A 245 5.12 -9.91 -26.17
CA GLN A 245 3.69 -10.21 -26.18
C GLN A 245 2.84 -9.02 -26.62
N TRP A 246 3.19 -7.82 -26.14
CA TRP A 246 2.44 -6.59 -26.45
C TRP A 246 2.71 -6.03 -27.83
N TYR A 247 3.99 -6.04 -28.25
CA TYR A 247 4.49 -5.36 -29.45
C TYR A 247 5.31 -6.33 -30.32
N PRO A 248 4.74 -7.45 -30.81
CA PRO A 248 5.49 -8.48 -31.49
C PRO A 248 6.10 -7.99 -32.83
N LYS A 249 5.50 -6.99 -33.46
CA LYS A 249 6.02 -6.41 -34.71
C LYS A 249 7.31 -5.61 -34.51
N VAL A 250 7.45 -4.95 -33.35
CA VAL A 250 8.61 -4.09 -33.02
C VAL A 250 9.70 -4.92 -32.36
N ILE A 251 9.35 -5.69 -31.34
CA ILE A 251 10.30 -6.44 -30.50
C ILE A 251 10.70 -7.78 -31.13
N GLY A 252 9.79 -8.41 -31.88
CA GLY A 252 10.04 -9.72 -32.50
C GLY A 252 11.26 -9.76 -33.45
N ASN A 253 11.61 -8.62 -34.04
CA ASN A 253 12.77 -8.48 -34.92
C ASN A 253 14.09 -8.25 -34.18
N SER A 254 14.05 -7.87 -32.89
CA SER A 254 15.23 -7.60 -32.06
C SER A 254 15.62 -8.77 -31.13
N LYS A 255 15.10 -9.97 -31.37
CA LYS A 255 15.34 -11.18 -30.56
C LYS A 255 16.81 -11.60 -30.40
N GLN A 256 17.71 -11.03 -31.19
CA GLN A 256 19.15 -11.35 -31.14
C GLN A 256 19.95 -10.43 -30.20
N GLU A 257 19.36 -9.36 -29.70
CA GLU A 257 20.09 -8.32 -28.94
C GLU A 257 19.58 -8.11 -27.51
N LEU A 258 18.55 -8.83 -27.08
CA LEU A 258 18.00 -8.80 -25.72
C LEU A 258 18.20 -10.15 -25.00
#